data_3ea43421ed989f4ac3918305ecd922c2
#
_entry.id   3ea43421ed989f4ac3918305ecd922c2
#
_cell.length_a   1.000
_cell.length_b   1.000
_cell.length_c   1.000
_cell.angle_alpha   90.00
_cell.angle_beta   90.00
_cell.angle_gamma   90.00
#
_symmetry.space_group_name_H-M   'P 1'
#
loop_
_entity.id
_entity.type
_entity.pdbx_description
1 polymer ?
#
loop_
_entity_poly.entity_id
_entity_poly.type
_entity_poly.pdbx_seq_one_letter_code
_entity_poly.pdbx_strand_id
1 'polypeptide(L)'
;VQNRGVEISLSTTNIKNDVLEWNTTIGFSFNKNEIKHLYYEYENVLNAQGEVIGTKERDDIANKWFIGQPIGAIWDYKVTGIWQKDEVEEAAKYGQRPGDPKVWNNPDNDKVNADGSVTIVYDNDDKQFLGQSSPKVNWSMRNEFTFFKDLTFSFNIYSCLLYTSPSPRDA
;
A
#
# COMPACT_ATOMS: atom_id res chain seq x y z
N VAL A 1 2.42 -12.97 13.22
CA VAL A 1 2.86 -12.39 11.94
C VAL A 1 3.78 -13.37 11.24
N GLN A 2 3.61 -13.50 9.93
CA GLN A 2 4.42 -14.36 9.07
C GLN A 2 5.11 -13.53 7.99
N ASN A 3 6.43 -13.75 7.82
CA ASN A 3 7.21 -13.22 6.72
C ASN A 3 7.64 -14.36 5.80
N ARG A 4 7.48 -14.17 4.50
CA ARG A 4 7.98 -15.08 3.47
C ARG A 4 8.62 -14.25 2.36
N GLY A 5 9.80 -14.66 1.94
CA GLY A 5 10.52 -13.91 0.91
C GLY A 5 11.50 -14.78 0.12
N VAL A 6 12.03 -14.17 -0.92
CA VAL A 6 13.10 -14.72 -1.74
C VAL A 6 14.12 -13.62 -1.97
N GLU A 7 15.39 -13.98 -1.81
CA GLU A 7 16.52 -13.12 -2.12
C GLU A 7 17.42 -13.83 -3.15
N ILE A 8 17.76 -13.11 -4.19
CA ILE A 8 18.62 -13.60 -5.27
C ILE A 8 19.75 -12.61 -5.43
N SER A 9 20.99 -13.12 -5.48
CA SER A 9 22.18 -12.35 -5.84
C SER A 9 22.90 -13.03 -6.98
N LEU A 10 23.17 -12.26 -8.04
CA LEU A 10 23.94 -12.71 -9.19
C LEU A 10 25.14 -11.81 -9.35
N SER A 11 26.34 -12.41 -9.34
CA SER A 11 27.59 -11.71 -9.60
C SER A 11 28.21 -12.27 -10.87
N THR A 12 28.61 -11.39 -11.78
CA THR A 12 29.21 -11.74 -13.04
C THR A 12 30.48 -10.94 -13.26
N THR A 13 31.49 -11.57 -13.85
CA THR A 13 32.65 -10.90 -14.44
C THR A 13 32.40 -10.80 -15.93
N ASN A 14 32.08 -9.60 -16.42
CA ASN A 14 31.67 -9.36 -17.79
C ASN A 14 32.88 -9.27 -18.74
N ILE A 15 33.93 -8.62 -18.25
CA ILE A 15 35.21 -8.46 -18.96
C ILE A 15 36.33 -8.67 -17.95
N LYS A 16 37.36 -9.39 -18.36
CA LYS A 16 38.57 -9.53 -17.57
C LYS A 16 39.79 -9.67 -18.50
N ASN A 17 40.59 -8.60 -18.54
CA ASN A 17 41.86 -8.55 -19.23
C ASN A 17 42.83 -7.60 -18.51
N ASP A 18 44.01 -7.38 -19.03
CA ASP A 18 45.04 -6.54 -18.39
C ASP A 18 44.71 -5.04 -18.36
N VAL A 19 43.75 -4.60 -19.19
CA VAL A 19 43.35 -3.18 -19.30
C VAL A 19 42.08 -2.90 -18.48
N LEU A 20 41.12 -3.84 -18.50
CA LEU A 20 39.80 -3.64 -17.89
C LEU A 20 39.31 -4.94 -17.23
N GLU A 21 38.92 -4.82 -15.99
CA GLU A 21 38.07 -5.79 -15.32
C GLU A 21 36.72 -5.14 -15.02
N TRP A 22 35.63 -5.72 -15.54
CA TRP A 22 34.26 -5.25 -15.30
C TRP A 22 33.44 -6.33 -14.62
N ASN A 23 33.00 -6.03 -13.40
CA ASN A 23 32.18 -6.89 -12.61
C ASN A 23 30.79 -6.24 -12.41
N THR A 24 29.74 -7.06 -12.47
CA THR A 24 28.37 -6.64 -12.16
C THR A 24 27.79 -7.54 -11.08
N THR A 25 27.15 -6.94 -10.08
CA THR A 25 26.38 -7.66 -9.07
C THR A 25 24.94 -7.14 -9.11
N ILE A 26 23.97 -8.05 -9.30
CA ILE A 26 22.54 -7.76 -9.27
C ILE A 26 21.95 -8.44 -8.04
N GLY A 27 21.24 -7.67 -7.22
CA GLY A 27 20.47 -8.15 -6.09
C GLY A 27 18.99 -7.95 -6.34
N PHE A 28 18.19 -8.93 -5.98
CA PHE A 28 16.74 -8.88 -6.01
C PHE A 28 16.21 -9.47 -4.72
N SER A 29 15.26 -8.78 -4.07
CA SER A 29 14.56 -9.31 -2.91
C SER A 29 13.06 -9.06 -3.04
N PHE A 30 12.30 -10.07 -2.69
CA PHE A 30 10.85 -10.02 -2.52
C PHE A 30 10.49 -10.49 -1.12
N ASN A 31 9.66 -9.71 -0.42
CA ASN A 31 9.16 -10.08 0.90
C ASN A 31 7.66 -9.83 1.01
N LYS A 32 6.92 -10.84 1.51
CA LYS A 32 5.51 -10.73 1.89
C LYS A 32 5.39 -10.87 3.40
N ASN A 33 4.88 -9.82 4.04
CA ASN A 33 4.48 -9.80 5.44
C ASN A 33 2.97 -10.02 5.54
N GLU A 34 2.51 -10.80 6.52
CA GLU A 34 1.08 -11.07 6.72
C GLU A 34 0.80 -11.40 8.19
N ILE A 35 -0.23 -10.77 8.74
CA ILE A 35 -0.76 -11.10 10.06
C ILE A 35 -1.61 -12.37 9.91
N LYS A 36 -1.23 -13.46 10.57
CA LYS A 36 -1.99 -14.71 10.54
C LYS A 36 -2.97 -14.81 11.70
N HIS A 37 -2.56 -14.37 12.87
CA HIS A 37 -3.35 -14.34 14.09
C HIS A 37 -2.96 -13.12 14.91
N LEU A 38 -3.92 -12.59 15.68
CA LEU A 38 -3.73 -11.50 16.62
C LEU A 38 -3.85 -12.05 18.05
N TYR A 39 -5.05 -11.98 18.62
CA TYR A 39 -5.32 -12.29 20.02
C TYR A 39 -6.13 -13.57 20.23
N TYR A 40 -6.50 -14.27 19.16
CA TYR A 40 -7.41 -15.42 19.16
C TYR A 40 -8.79 -15.12 19.75
N GLU A 41 -9.23 -13.86 19.64
CA GLU A 41 -10.56 -13.43 19.94
C GLU A 41 -11.42 -13.57 18.68
N TYR A 42 -12.60 -14.18 18.81
CA TYR A 42 -13.46 -14.48 17.67
C TYR A 42 -14.77 -13.72 17.77
N GLU A 43 -15.29 -13.30 16.63
CA GLU A 43 -16.60 -12.70 16.48
C GLU A 43 -17.45 -13.52 15.50
N ASN A 44 -18.77 -13.44 15.69
CA ASN A 44 -19.72 -14.10 14.80
C ASN A 44 -19.79 -13.38 13.46
N VAL A 45 -19.75 -14.16 12.38
CA VAL A 45 -20.08 -13.69 11.04
C VAL A 45 -21.57 -13.92 10.80
N LEU A 46 -22.28 -12.83 10.49
CA LEU A 46 -23.72 -12.87 10.22
C LEU A 46 -24.00 -12.80 8.71
N ASN A 47 -25.06 -13.48 8.27
CA ASN A 47 -25.60 -13.27 6.93
C ASN A 47 -26.51 -12.02 6.88
N ALA A 48 -27.04 -11.71 5.70
CA ALA A 48 -27.95 -10.57 5.51
C ALA A 48 -29.26 -10.69 6.32
N GLN A 49 -29.60 -11.87 6.81
CA GLN A 49 -30.77 -12.16 7.65
C GLN A 49 -30.45 -12.09 9.15
N GLY A 50 -29.18 -11.83 9.54
CA GLY A 50 -28.73 -11.76 10.93
C GLY A 50 -28.44 -13.11 11.57
N GLU A 51 -28.37 -14.19 10.81
CA GLU A 51 -28.05 -15.52 11.31
C GLU A 51 -26.54 -15.75 11.33
N VAL A 52 -26.04 -16.44 12.35
CA VAL A 52 -24.62 -16.77 12.47
C VAL A 52 -24.27 -17.84 11.46
N ILE A 53 -23.39 -17.50 10.51
CA ILE A 53 -22.91 -18.40 9.47
C ILE A 53 -21.47 -18.89 9.70
N GLY A 54 -20.81 -18.37 10.73
CA GLY A 54 -19.44 -18.75 11.09
C GLY A 54 -18.84 -17.84 12.13
N THR A 55 -17.56 -18.03 12.39
CA THR A 55 -16.76 -17.16 13.25
C THR A 55 -15.50 -16.75 12.53
N LYS A 56 -15.05 -15.52 12.73
CA LYS A 56 -13.73 -15.02 12.30
C LYS A 56 -12.99 -14.43 13.49
N GLU A 57 -11.66 -14.50 13.45
CA GLU A 57 -10.83 -13.82 14.43
C GLU A 57 -10.94 -12.30 14.24
N ARG A 58 -11.07 -11.57 15.36
CA ARG A 58 -11.24 -10.11 15.33
C ARG A 58 -9.98 -9.40 14.88
N ASP A 59 -10.19 -8.40 14.03
CA ASP A 59 -9.19 -7.42 13.67
C ASP A 59 -9.00 -6.39 14.80
N ASP A 60 -7.80 -5.85 14.93
CA ASP A 60 -7.49 -4.74 15.83
C ASP A 60 -7.56 -3.42 15.05
N ILE A 61 -8.77 -2.88 14.97
CA ILE A 61 -9.03 -1.64 14.23
C ILE A 61 -8.31 -0.45 14.85
N ALA A 62 -8.15 -0.43 16.19
CA ALA A 62 -7.50 0.66 16.90
C ALA A 62 -6.00 0.79 16.51
N ASN A 63 -5.32 -0.34 16.37
CA ASN A 63 -3.92 -0.40 15.94
C ASN A 63 -3.78 -0.55 14.41
N LYS A 64 -4.89 -0.61 13.68
CA LYS A 64 -4.92 -0.88 12.22
C LYS A 64 -4.24 -2.20 11.85
N TRP A 65 -4.43 -3.24 12.67
CA TRP A 65 -3.94 -4.58 12.41
C TRP A 65 -5.07 -5.49 11.96
N PHE A 66 -4.94 -5.99 10.75
CA PHE A 66 -5.97 -6.78 10.09
C PHE A 66 -5.43 -8.15 9.73
N ILE A 67 -6.17 -9.19 10.02
CA ILE A 67 -5.78 -10.57 9.69
C ILE A 67 -5.79 -10.73 8.17
N GLY A 68 -4.75 -11.35 7.64
CA GLY A 68 -4.53 -11.48 6.19
C GLY A 68 -3.83 -10.28 5.56
N GLN A 69 -3.66 -9.16 6.27
CA GLN A 69 -2.97 -7.96 5.80
C GLN A 69 -1.54 -7.87 6.37
N PRO A 70 -0.65 -7.10 5.74
CA PRO A 70 0.66 -6.81 6.32
C PRO A 70 0.54 -5.92 7.57
N ILE A 71 1.49 -6.03 8.50
CA ILE A 71 1.51 -5.23 9.73
C ILE A 71 1.55 -3.71 9.47
N GLY A 72 2.10 -3.30 8.33
CA GLY A 72 2.14 -1.91 7.88
C GLY A 72 1.10 -1.60 6.80
N ALA A 73 -0.06 -2.26 6.82
CA ALA A 73 -1.14 -1.96 5.90
C ALA A 73 -1.60 -0.50 6.04
N ILE A 74 -1.78 0.16 4.91
CA ILE A 74 -2.38 1.50 4.86
C ILE A 74 -3.87 1.30 4.66
N TRP A 75 -4.65 1.51 5.72
CA TRP A 75 -6.10 1.44 5.72
C TRP A 75 -6.65 2.80 6.07
N ASP A 76 -7.23 3.47 5.09
CA ASP A 76 -7.70 4.85 5.23
C ASP A 76 -8.70 5.19 4.13
N TYR A 77 -9.22 6.42 4.16
CA TYR A 77 -10.12 6.95 3.14
C TYR A 77 -9.43 7.02 1.79
N LYS A 78 -10.08 6.49 0.76
CA LYS A 78 -9.57 6.55 -0.62
C LYS A 78 -9.92 7.87 -1.26
N VAL A 79 -8.91 8.65 -1.62
CA VAL A 79 -9.08 9.85 -2.43
C VAL A 79 -9.30 9.45 -3.90
N THR A 80 -10.39 9.93 -4.50
CA THR A 80 -10.79 9.63 -5.88
C THR A 80 -10.55 10.80 -6.83
N GLY A 81 -10.19 11.97 -6.31
CA GLY A 81 -9.93 13.18 -7.08
C GLY A 81 -9.96 14.42 -6.21
N ILE A 82 -10.10 15.57 -6.85
CA ILE A 82 -10.25 16.88 -6.20
C ILE A 82 -11.53 17.51 -6.73
N TRP A 83 -12.35 18.09 -5.84
CA TRP A 83 -13.54 18.82 -6.22
C TRP A 83 -13.21 20.01 -7.14
N GLN A 84 -13.84 20.02 -8.32
CA GLN A 84 -13.64 21.08 -9.31
C GLN A 84 -14.55 22.29 -9.03
N LYS A 85 -14.26 23.42 -9.68
CA LYS A 85 -15.01 24.68 -9.47
C LYS A 85 -16.47 24.60 -9.92
N ASP A 86 -16.80 23.73 -10.84
CA ASP A 86 -18.14 23.47 -11.37
C ASP A 86 -18.93 22.45 -10.53
N GLU A 87 -18.30 21.86 -9.50
CA GLU A 87 -18.89 20.83 -8.62
C GLU A 87 -19.27 21.38 -7.23
N VAL A 88 -19.48 22.69 -7.08
CA VAL A 88 -19.74 23.34 -5.77
C VAL A 88 -20.95 22.74 -5.05
N GLU A 89 -22.05 22.51 -5.77
CA GLU A 89 -23.28 21.99 -5.18
C GLU A 89 -23.13 20.53 -4.73
N GLU A 90 -22.40 19.74 -5.49
CA GLU A 90 -22.12 18.34 -5.13
C GLU A 90 -21.16 18.25 -3.96
N ALA A 91 -20.06 19.01 -3.97
CA ALA A 91 -19.09 19.07 -2.86
C ALA A 91 -19.76 19.48 -1.55
N ALA A 92 -20.74 20.39 -1.60
CA ALA A 92 -21.47 20.85 -0.41
C ALA A 92 -22.26 19.73 0.26
N LYS A 93 -22.75 18.70 -0.49
CA LYS A 93 -23.43 17.53 0.09
C LYS A 93 -22.51 16.71 1.00
N TYR A 94 -21.21 16.73 0.70
CA TYR A 94 -20.16 16.08 1.47
C TYR A 94 -19.53 16.99 2.52
N GLY A 95 -20.07 18.20 2.73
CA GLY A 95 -19.50 19.20 3.62
C GLY A 95 -18.14 19.75 3.13
N GLN A 96 -17.86 19.61 1.84
CA GLN A 96 -16.58 19.95 1.21
C GLN A 96 -16.73 21.12 0.22
N ARG A 97 -15.61 21.63 -0.29
CA ARG A 97 -15.54 22.76 -1.21
C ARG A 97 -14.66 22.42 -2.41
N PRO A 98 -14.79 23.14 -3.53
CA PRO A 98 -13.82 23.07 -4.62
C PRO A 98 -12.39 23.24 -4.13
N GLY A 99 -11.51 22.31 -4.53
CA GLY A 99 -10.12 22.23 -4.05
C GLY A 99 -9.88 21.25 -2.92
N ASP A 100 -10.93 20.78 -2.24
CA ASP A 100 -10.82 19.69 -1.25
C ASP A 100 -10.71 18.33 -1.95
N PRO A 101 -10.09 17.31 -1.30
CA PRO A 101 -10.03 15.97 -1.85
C PRO A 101 -11.43 15.32 -1.87
N LYS A 102 -11.79 14.72 -3.02
CA LYS A 102 -12.94 13.82 -3.11
C LYS A 102 -12.59 12.50 -2.43
N VAL A 103 -13.31 12.17 -1.37
CA VAL A 103 -13.17 10.90 -0.66
C VAL A 103 -14.26 9.95 -1.12
N TRP A 104 -13.90 8.68 -1.34
CA TRP A 104 -14.88 7.64 -1.59
C TRP A 104 -15.79 7.46 -0.37
N ASN A 105 -17.09 7.37 -0.60
CA ASN A 105 -18.12 7.20 0.41
C ASN A 105 -18.90 5.92 0.16
N ASN A 106 -19.15 5.16 1.21
CA ASN A 106 -20.08 4.04 1.18
C ASN A 106 -21.50 4.55 1.44
N PRO A 107 -22.40 4.49 0.47
CA PRO A 107 -23.74 5.02 0.66
C PRO A 107 -24.61 4.22 1.65
N ASP A 108 -24.19 3.00 2.02
CA ASP A 108 -24.98 2.11 2.88
C ASP A 108 -24.97 2.57 4.36
N ASN A 109 -23.96 3.36 4.78
CA ASN A 109 -23.86 3.92 6.13
C ASN A 109 -24.35 5.37 6.24
N ASP A 110 -24.78 5.96 5.12
CA ASP A 110 -25.32 7.32 5.09
C ASP A 110 -26.67 7.42 5.77
N LYS A 111 -26.91 8.56 6.42
CA LYS A 111 -28.14 8.82 7.14
C LYS A 111 -29.19 9.46 6.24
N VAL A 112 -30.29 8.75 6.01
CA VAL A 112 -31.48 9.30 5.35
C VAL A 112 -32.31 10.09 6.38
N ASN A 113 -32.52 11.37 6.11
CA ASN A 113 -33.29 12.27 6.97
C ASN A 113 -34.82 12.12 6.71
N ALA A 114 -35.65 12.66 7.63
CA ALA A 114 -37.09 12.59 7.51
C ALA A 114 -37.66 13.35 6.31
N ASP A 115 -36.95 14.32 5.77
CA ASP A 115 -37.29 15.09 4.56
C ASP A 115 -36.81 14.44 3.27
N GLY A 116 -36.19 13.24 3.34
CA GLY A 116 -35.65 12.50 2.21
C GLY A 116 -34.26 12.95 1.76
N SER A 117 -33.67 13.94 2.42
CA SER A 117 -32.26 14.30 2.18
C SER A 117 -31.31 13.25 2.77
N VAL A 118 -30.09 13.17 2.23
CA VAL A 118 -29.06 12.25 2.71
C VAL A 118 -27.94 13.07 3.37
N THR A 119 -27.61 12.70 4.60
CA THR A 119 -26.42 13.22 5.28
C THR A 119 -25.29 12.19 5.14
N ILE A 120 -24.23 12.59 4.47
CA ILE A 120 -23.03 11.76 4.27
C ILE A 120 -22.36 11.54 5.65
N VAL A 121 -22.07 10.27 5.95
CA VAL A 121 -21.41 9.86 7.19
C VAL A 121 -20.12 9.13 6.85
N TYR A 122 -18.98 9.70 7.24
CA TYR A 122 -17.68 9.04 7.08
C TYR A 122 -17.32 8.25 8.33
N ASP A 123 -17.15 6.95 8.16
CA ASP A 123 -16.73 6.05 9.23
C ASP A 123 -15.73 4.98 8.77
N ASN A 124 -15.63 3.87 9.48
CA ASN A 124 -14.70 2.81 9.13
C ASN A 124 -15.09 2.03 7.87
N ASP A 125 -16.37 2.03 7.50
CA ASP A 125 -16.88 1.31 6.33
C ASP A 125 -16.55 2.04 5.02
N ASP A 126 -16.13 3.32 5.11
CA ASP A 126 -15.60 4.11 3.99
C ASP A 126 -14.10 3.88 3.74
N LYS A 127 -13.41 3.26 4.70
CA LYS A 127 -11.96 3.05 4.58
C LYS A 127 -11.63 1.82 3.76
N GLN A 128 -10.54 1.91 3.01
CA GLN A 128 -10.07 0.84 2.14
C GLN A 128 -8.58 0.56 2.36
N PHE A 129 -8.14 -0.65 2.00
CA PHE A 129 -6.72 -0.96 1.96
C PHE A 129 -6.09 -0.29 0.73
N LEU A 130 -5.26 0.71 0.96
CA LEU A 130 -4.64 1.53 -0.09
C LEU A 130 -3.24 1.04 -0.46
N GLY A 131 -2.66 0.16 0.36
CA GLY A 131 -1.32 -0.35 0.13
C GLY A 131 -0.64 -0.76 1.43
N GLN A 132 0.68 -0.68 1.45
CA GLN A 132 1.49 -0.95 2.64
C GLN A 132 2.69 -0.01 2.73
N SER A 133 3.18 0.23 3.95
CA SER A 133 4.28 1.16 4.22
C SER A 133 5.66 0.61 3.86
N SER A 134 5.78 -0.70 3.63
CA SER A 134 7.06 -1.35 3.30
C SER A 134 7.05 -1.87 1.88
N PRO A 135 8.12 -1.68 1.10
CA PRO A 135 8.20 -2.20 -0.26
C PRO A 135 8.21 -3.74 -0.27
N LYS A 136 7.47 -4.31 -1.22
CA LYS A 136 7.47 -5.77 -1.44
C LYS A 136 8.67 -6.24 -2.24
N VAL A 137 9.15 -5.38 -3.13
CA VAL A 137 10.23 -5.68 -4.07
C VAL A 137 11.31 -4.65 -3.93
N ASN A 138 12.54 -5.10 -3.79
CA ASN A 138 13.72 -4.28 -3.88
C ASN A 138 14.67 -4.91 -4.89
N TRP A 139 15.36 -4.09 -5.66
CA TRP A 139 16.44 -4.55 -6.50
C TRP A 139 17.58 -3.56 -6.50
N SER A 140 18.77 -4.06 -6.75
CA SER A 140 19.98 -3.26 -6.86
C SER A 140 20.88 -3.82 -7.94
N MET A 141 21.67 -2.95 -8.54
CA MET A 141 22.71 -3.31 -9.49
C MET A 141 23.97 -2.49 -9.18
N ARG A 142 25.05 -3.19 -8.84
CA ARG A 142 26.37 -2.60 -8.70
C ARG A 142 27.21 -2.96 -9.91
N ASN A 143 27.84 -1.96 -10.52
CA ASN A 143 28.87 -2.14 -11.51
C ASN A 143 30.20 -1.63 -10.96
N GLU A 144 31.26 -2.38 -11.24
CA GLU A 144 32.61 -2.06 -10.83
C GLU A 144 33.56 -2.28 -12.01
N PHE A 145 34.31 -1.24 -12.33
CA PHE A 145 35.26 -1.20 -13.43
C PHE A 145 36.66 -0.93 -12.87
N THR A 146 37.59 -1.84 -13.06
CA THR A 146 38.97 -1.65 -12.66
C THR A 146 39.83 -1.51 -13.92
N PHE A 147 40.45 -0.35 -14.09
CA PHE A 147 41.32 -0.01 -15.21
C PHE A 147 42.78 -0.18 -14.83
N PHE A 148 43.57 -0.83 -15.67
CA PHE A 148 45.01 -1.03 -15.53
C PHE A 148 45.45 -1.61 -14.18
N LYS A 149 44.56 -2.31 -13.48
CA LYS A 149 44.72 -2.89 -12.14
C LYS A 149 44.80 -1.88 -10.97
N ASP A 150 44.84 -0.59 -11.25
CA ASP A 150 45.09 0.46 -10.23
C ASP A 150 43.92 1.43 -10.02
N LEU A 151 43.12 1.68 -11.04
CA LEU A 151 41.99 2.63 -10.95
C LEU A 151 40.65 1.89 -10.95
N THR A 152 39.92 1.98 -9.85
CA THR A 152 38.57 1.38 -9.72
C THR A 152 37.51 2.46 -9.68
N PHE A 153 36.51 2.34 -10.58
CA PHE A 153 35.29 3.12 -10.58
C PHE A 153 34.10 2.19 -10.30
N SER A 154 33.24 2.54 -9.37
CA SER A 154 32.02 1.78 -9.10
C SER A 154 30.82 2.69 -8.90
N PHE A 155 29.63 2.18 -9.29
CA PHE A 155 28.36 2.83 -9.00
C PHE A 155 27.28 1.80 -8.65
N ASN A 156 26.32 2.24 -7.86
CA ASN A 156 25.14 1.47 -7.47
C ASN A 156 23.88 2.13 -7.99
N ILE A 157 22.99 1.32 -8.56
CA ILE A 157 21.60 1.68 -8.84
C ILE A 157 20.73 0.81 -7.95
N TYR A 158 19.74 1.38 -7.29
CA TYR A 158 18.79 0.62 -6.50
C TYR A 158 17.38 1.22 -6.64
N SER A 159 16.38 0.38 -6.49
CA SER A 159 14.99 0.80 -6.47
C SER A 159 14.19 -0.07 -5.50
N CYS A 160 13.31 0.60 -4.77
CA CYS A 160 12.35 -0.03 -3.88
C CYS A 160 10.96 0.20 -4.47
N LEU A 161 10.27 -0.87 -4.85
CA LEU A 161 8.93 -0.76 -5.43
C LEU A 161 7.91 -0.76 -4.29
N LEU A 162 7.53 0.45 -3.89
CA LEU A 162 6.48 0.71 -2.94
C LEU A 162 5.23 1.16 -3.70
N TYR A 163 4.13 0.41 -3.53
CA TYR A 163 2.84 0.88 -4.02
C TYR A 163 2.28 1.91 -3.04
N THR A 164 2.20 3.14 -3.48
CA THR A 164 1.57 4.23 -2.73
C THR A 164 0.29 4.65 -3.44
N SER A 165 -0.70 5.12 -2.66
CA SER A 165 -1.86 5.79 -3.25
C SER A 165 -1.39 7.03 -4.03
N PRO A 166 -1.95 7.30 -5.23
CA PRO A 166 -1.61 8.51 -5.96
C PRO A 166 -1.87 9.75 -5.08
N SER A 167 -0.95 10.70 -5.15
CA SER A 167 -1.15 12.00 -4.51
C SER A 167 -2.34 12.71 -5.16
N PRO A 168 -3.13 13.49 -4.40
CA PRO A 168 -4.16 14.36 -5.00
C PRO A 168 -3.64 15.33 -6.08
N ARG A 169 -2.30 15.51 -6.16
CA ARG A 169 -1.65 16.30 -7.21
C ARG A 169 -1.43 15.55 -8.52
N ASP A 170 -1.59 14.23 -8.49
CA ASP A 170 -1.34 13.35 -9.65
C ASP A 170 -2.67 12.95 -10.36
N ALA A 171 -3.79 13.53 -9.90
CA ALA A 171 -5.14 13.31 -10.42
C ALA A 171 -5.62 14.46 -11.27
#